data_eadd1c7a5c80691cdec220054303fdf5
#
_entry.id   eadd1c7a5c80691cdec220054303fdf5
#
_cell.length_a   1.000
_cell.length_b   1.000
_cell.length_c   1.000
_cell.angle_alpha   90.00
_cell.angle_beta   90.00
_cell.angle_gamma   90.00
#
_symmetry.space_group_name_H-M   'P 1'
#
loop_
_entity.id
_entity.type
_entity.pdbx_description
1 polymer ?
#
loop_
_entity_poly.entity_id
_entity_poly.type
_entity_poly.pdbx_seq_one_letter_code
_entity_poly.pdbx_strand_id
1 'polypeptide(L)'
;AIGLVGSEMCIRDRIKSSKIEVSKSALIKKIVSRINSVIEASDSKYIMFNADSKDIESLVDLLPAAESPTVIPLANKNKVAIHSVCKEEIFWETIEALKFQGASSILVLPIEKLAH
;
A
#
# COMPACT_ATOMS: atom_id res chain seq x y z
N ALA A 1 -13.71 5.06 8.71
CA ALA A 1 -12.39 5.63 8.76
C ALA A 1 -12.22 6.62 9.90
N ILE A 2 -13.06 7.64 10.00
CA ILE A 2 -13.00 8.63 11.09
C ILE A 2 -13.23 7.98 12.46
N GLY A 3 -14.17 7.04 12.57
CA GLY A 3 -14.44 6.30 13.80
C GLY A 3 -13.27 5.43 14.24
N LEU A 4 -12.53 4.82 13.30
CA LEU A 4 -11.36 4.00 13.59
C LEU A 4 -10.21 4.85 14.14
N VAL A 5 -9.95 6.01 13.56
CA VAL A 5 -8.92 6.94 14.03
C VAL A 5 -9.25 7.44 15.43
N GLY A 6 -10.50 7.81 15.67
CA GLY A 6 -10.96 8.23 17.01
C GLY A 6 -10.82 7.11 18.04
N SER A 7 -11.15 5.86 17.67
CA SER A 7 -11.00 4.68 18.55
C SER A 7 -9.54 4.43 18.89
N GLU A 8 -8.62 4.56 17.95
CA GLU A 8 -7.19 4.42 18.17
C GLU A 8 -6.66 5.46 19.16
N MET A 9 -7.04 6.73 18.99
CA MET A 9 -6.65 7.80 19.91
C MET A 9 -7.18 7.56 21.32
N CYS A 10 -8.43 7.12 21.46
CA CYS A 10 -9.02 6.78 22.77
C CYS A 10 -8.26 5.65 23.46
N ILE A 11 -7.87 4.62 22.74
CA ILE A 11 -7.06 3.52 23.25
C ILE A 11 -5.72 4.04 23.76
N ARG A 12 -5.03 4.86 22.98
CA ARG A 12 -3.75 5.45 23.37
C ARG A 12 -3.86 6.30 24.64
N ASP A 13 -4.86 7.16 24.72
CA ASP A 13 -5.07 8.03 25.88
C ASP A 13 -5.38 7.23 27.15
N ARG A 14 -6.23 6.21 27.07
CA ARG A 14 -6.52 5.32 28.18
C ARG A 14 -5.27 4.59 28.66
N ILE A 15 -4.44 4.14 27.75
CA ILE A 15 -3.21 3.43 28.04
C ILE A 15 -2.21 4.35 28.73
N LYS A 16 -2.03 5.60 28.26
CA LYS A 16 -1.15 6.60 28.85
C LYS A 16 -1.59 7.04 30.23
N SER A 17 -2.88 7.10 30.49
CA SER A 17 -3.42 7.47 31.81
C SER A 17 -3.31 6.36 32.85
N SER A 18 -3.10 5.13 32.43
CA SER A 18 -2.90 3.98 33.31
C SER A 18 -1.42 3.85 33.68
N LYS A 19 -1.09 3.59 34.94
CA LYS A 19 0.29 3.28 35.35
C LYS A 19 0.66 1.91 34.84
N ILE A 20 1.27 1.84 33.67
CA ILE A 20 1.58 0.60 32.96
C ILE A 20 3.03 0.20 33.19
N GLU A 21 3.25 -1.05 33.52
CA GLU A 21 4.59 -1.63 33.60
C GLU A 21 5.27 -1.66 32.22
N VAL A 22 6.60 -1.63 32.19
CA VAL A 22 7.39 -1.60 30.95
C VAL A 22 7.03 -2.76 30.01
N SER A 23 6.79 -3.96 30.54
CA SER A 23 6.39 -5.14 29.77
C SER A 23 5.02 -4.95 29.08
N LYS A 24 4.08 -4.34 29.77
CA LYS A 24 2.75 -4.02 29.21
C LYS A 24 2.84 -2.91 28.17
N SER A 25 3.73 -1.93 28.36
CA SER A 25 3.98 -0.87 27.38
C SER A 25 4.46 -1.41 26.04
N ALA A 26 5.35 -2.40 26.04
CA ALA A 26 5.81 -3.06 24.82
C ALA A 26 4.67 -3.80 24.10
N LEU A 27 3.81 -4.49 24.85
CA LEU A 27 2.65 -5.18 24.27
C LEU A 27 1.66 -4.20 23.65
N ILE A 28 1.42 -3.07 24.27
CA ILE A 28 0.53 -2.02 23.77
C ILE A 28 1.07 -1.42 22.47
N LYS A 29 2.35 -1.11 22.40
CA LYS A 29 3.00 -0.65 21.17
C LYS A 29 2.80 -1.64 20.03
N LYS A 30 2.90 -2.92 20.31
CA LYS A 30 2.68 -3.99 19.34
C LYS A 30 1.24 -4.02 18.82
N ILE A 31 0.26 -3.87 19.72
CA ILE A 31 -1.15 -3.81 19.35
C ILE A 31 -1.45 -2.58 18.49
N VAL A 32 -0.97 -1.41 18.89
CA VAL A 32 -1.14 -0.16 18.14
C VAL A 32 -0.52 -0.27 16.75
N SER A 33 0.69 -0.84 16.66
CA SER A 33 1.34 -1.09 15.37
C SER A 33 0.50 -1.98 14.46
N ARG A 34 -0.12 -3.02 14.98
CA ARG A 34 -1.00 -3.91 14.22
C ARG A 34 -2.27 -3.21 13.75
N ILE A 35 -2.88 -2.39 14.59
CA ILE A 35 -4.05 -1.58 14.22
C ILE A 35 -3.68 -0.61 13.09
N ASN A 36 -2.57 0.10 13.21
CA ASN A 36 -2.09 1.00 12.16
C ASN A 36 -1.85 0.28 10.84
N SER A 37 -1.30 -0.94 10.88
CA SER A 37 -1.08 -1.74 9.69
C SER A 37 -2.38 -2.09 8.96
N VAL A 38 -3.45 -2.38 9.70
CA VAL A 38 -4.77 -2.65 9.13
C VAL A 38 -5.37 -1.38 8.52
N ILE A 39 -5.26 -0.25 9.20
CA ILE A 39 -5.76 1.05 8.71
C ILE A 39 -5.03 1.46 7.43
N GLU A 40 -3.71 1.39 7.41
CA GLU A 40 -2.92 1.69 6.20
C GLU A 40 -3.27 0.76 5.04
N ALA A 41 -3.47 -0.52 5.31
CA ALA A 41 -3.85 -1.49 4.30
C ALA A 41 -5.21 -1.16 3.67
N SER A 42 -6.18 -0.67 4.47
CA SER A 42 -7.50 -0.30 3.96
C SER A 42 -7.48 0.85 2.96
N ASP A 43 -6.50 1.75 3.10
CA ASP A 43 -6.32 2.91 2.22
C ASP A 43 -5.36 2.64 1.06
N SER A 44 -4.86 1.41 0.93
CA SER A 44 -3.88 1.03 -0.07
C SER A 44 -4.32 -0.19 -0.86
N LYS A 45 -3.86 -0.27 -2.10
CA LYS A 45 -4.10 -1.41 -3.00
C LYS A 45 -2.79 -1.87 -3.61
N TYR A 46 -2.71 -3.17 -3.86
CA TYR A 46 -1.59 -3.75 -4.60
C TYR A 46 -1.94 -3.81 -6.07
N ILE A 47 -1.17 -3.12 -6.90
CA ILE A 47 -1.38 -3.07 -8.34
C ILE A 47 -0.33 -3.90 -9.07
N MET A 48 -0.78 -4.65 -10.06
CA MET A 48 0.07 -5.45 -10.94
C MET A 48 -0.39 -5.21 -12.38
N PHE A 49 0.55 -5.04 -13.29
CA PHE A 49 0.23 -4.94 -14.71
C PHE A 49 1.41 -5.36 -15.57
N ASN A 50 1.12 -5.70 -16.81
CA ASN A 50 2.12 -6.05 -17.81
C ASN A 50 2.37 -4.87 -18.74
N ALA A 51 3.60 -4.70 -19.18
CA ALA A 51 3.97 -3.62 -20.08
C ALA A 51 5.16 -4.02 -20.96
N ASP A 52 5.40 -3.25 -22.02
CA ASP A 52 6.60 -3.41 -22.82
C ASP A 52 7.82 -2.86 -22.07
N SER A 53 8.96 -3.51 -22.23
CA SER A 53 10.20 -3.11 -21.55
C SER A 53 10.61 -1.68 -21.85
N LYS A 54 10.30 -1.16 -23.04
CA LYS A 54 10.60 0.22 -23.45
C LYS A 54 9.80 1.27 -22.68
N ASP A 55 8.66 0.90 -22.10
CA ASP A 55 7.75 1.81 -21.42
C ASP A 55 7.92 1.83 -19.88
N ILE A 56 8.93 1.12 -19.35
CA ILE A 56 9.15 0.99 -17.90
C ILE A 56 9.25 2.35 -17.22
N GLU A 57 10.11 3.23 -17.71
CA GLU A 57 10.33 4.53 -17.08
C GLU A 57 9.09 5.39 -17.08
N SER A 58 8.36 5.45 -18.19
CA SER A 58 7.12 6.22 -18.33
C SER A 58 6.05 5.72 -17.37
N LEU A 59 5.91 4.39 -17.25
CA LEU A 59 4.92 3.77 -16.39
C LEU A 59 5.25 3.91 -14.91
N VAL A 60 6.51 3.76 -14.54
CA VAL A 60 6.96 3.93 -13.16
C VAL A 60 6.73 5.37 -12.68
N ASP A 61 6.96 6.36 -13.54
CA ASP A 61 6.73 7.77 -13.20
C ASP A 61 5.25 8.08 -12.95
N LEU A 62 4.33 7.30 -13.53
CA LEU A 62 2.90 7.45 -13.29
C LEU A 62 2.43 6.85 -11.97
N LEU A 63 3.21 5.97 -11.36
CA LEU A 63 2.84 5.29 -10.13
C LEU A 63 3.17 6.14 -8.91
N PRO A 64 2.17 6.53 -8.12
CA PRO A 64 2.40 7.21 -6.84
C PRO A 64 2.77 6.20 -5.76
N ALA A 65 3.81 5.45 -5.97
CA ALA A 65 4.24 4.40 -5.07
C ALA A 65 5.00 4.96 -3.87
N ALA A 66 4.78 4.37 -2.71
CA ALA A 66 5.52 4.73 -1.49
C ALA A 66 7.00 4.31 -1.58
N GLU A 67 7.27 3.26 -2.34
CA GLU A 67 8.61 2.72 -2.58
C GLU A 67 8.78 2.40 -4.06
N SER A 68 10.00 2.10 -4.47
CA SER A 68 10.28 1.71 -5.84
C SER A 68 9.47 0.48 -6.25
N PRO A 69 8.82 0.50 -7.40
CA PRO A 69 8.05 -0.65 -7.87
C PRO A 69 8.96 -1.83 -8.20
N THR A 70 8.40 -3.03 -8.12
CA THR A 70 9.07 -4.26 -8.53
C THR A 70 8.85 -4.48 -10.02
N VAL A 71 9.93 -4.73 -10.77
CA VAL A 71 9.88 -5.03 -12.19
C VAL A 71 10.39 -6.45 -12.41
N ILE A 72 9.56 -7.30 -13.02
CA ILE A 72 9.88 -8.71 -13.25
C ILE A 72 9.78 -8.99 -14.75
N PRO A 73 10.85 -9.53 -15.37
CA PRO A 73 10.78 -9.96 -16.77
C PRO A 73 9.77 -11.07 -16.97
N LEU A 74 8.99 -10.98 -18.05
CA LEU A 74 8.08 -12.04 -18.45
C LEU A 74 8.77 -13.07 -19.36
N ALA A 75 8.08 -14.16 -19.67
CA ALA A 75 8.57 -15.16 -20.61
C ALA A 75 8.89 -14.55 -21.97
N ASN A 76 8.10 -13.60 -22.42
CA ASN A 76 8.44 -12.75 -23.56
C ASN A 76 9.46 -11.69 -23.09
N LYS A 77 10.69 -11.74 -23.62
CA LYS A 77 11.80 -10.87 -23.21
C LYS A 77 11.55 -9.38 -23.42
N ASN A 78 10.60 -9.01 -24.26
CA ASN A 78 10.25 -7.62 -24.54
C ASN A 78 9.19 -7.07 -23.60
N LYS A 79 8.68 -7.91 -22.68
CA LYS A 79 7.63 -7.54 -21.73
C LYS A 79 8.07 -7.76 -20.29
N VAL A 80 7.50 -6.93 -19.42
CA VAL A 80 7.75 -6.99 -17.98
C VAL A 80 6.43 -6.92 -17.22
N ALA A 81 6.43 -7.45 -15.99
CA ALA A 81 5.37 -7.24 -15.03
C ALA A 81 5.84 -6.22 -14.00
N ILE A 82 5.02 -5.24 -13.71
CA ILE A 82 5.31 -4.20 -12.73
C ILE A 82 4.33 -4.32 -11.57
N HIS A 83 4.85 -4.36 -10.35
CA HIS A 83 4.10 -4.50 -9.11
C HIS A 83 4.38 -3.32 -8.19
N SER A 84 3.35 -2.77 -7.57
CA SER A 84 3.52 -1.67 -6.63
C SER A 84 2.35 -1.56 -5.66
N VAL A 85 2.56 -0.83 -4.58
CA VAL A 85 1.52 -0.45 -3.63
C VAL A 85 1.11 0.98 -3.92
N CYS A 86 -0.18 1.21 -4.15
CA CYS A 86 -0.74 2.53 -4.44
C CYS A 86 -1.86 2.89 -3.47
N LYS A 87 -2.04 4.16 -3.22
CA LYS A 87 -3.18 4.66 -2.45
C LYS A 87 -4.44 4.62 -3.31
N GLU A 88 -5.56 4.25 -2.70
CA GLU A 88 -6.83 4.09 -3.40
C GLU A 88 -7.36 5.40 -3.99
N GLU A 89 -7.08 6.53 -3.37
CA GLU A 89 -7.61 7.85 -3.77
C GLU A 89 -7.32 8.24 -5.22
N ILE A 90 -6.17 7.82 -5.74
CA ILE A 90 -5.71 8.17 -7.09
C ILE A 90 -5.82 7.01 -8.08
N PHE A 91 -6.46 5.96 -7.66
CA PHE A 91 -6.42 4.67 -8.33
C PHE A 91 -7.04 4.70 -9.74
N TRP A 92 -8.23 5.28 -9.89
CA TRP A 92 -8.92 5.28 -11.19
C TRP A 92 -8.21 6.13 -12.25
N GLU A 93 -7.75 7.30 -11.87
CA GLU A 93 -6.95 8.16 -12.75
C GLU A 93 -5.64 7.47 -13.16
N THR A 94 -5.00 6.80 -12.21
CA THR A 94 -3.77 6.04 -12.45
C THR A 94 -4.00 4.90 -13.42
N ILE A 95 -5.09 4.15 -13.30
CA ILE A 95 -5.43 3.07 -14.23
C ILE A 95 -5.58 3.59 -15.64
N GLU A 96 -6.33 4.66 -15.82
CA GLU A 96 -6.54 5.25 -17.14
C GLU A 96 -5.23 5.72 -17.78
N ALA A 97 -4.38 6.37 -16.99
CA ALA A 97 -3.07 6.82 -17.44
C ALA A 97 -2.17 5.63 -17.83
N LEU A 98 -2.18 4.57 -17.03
CA LEU A 98 -1.43 3.34 -17.32
C LEU A 98 -1.89 2.68 -18.63
N LYS A 99 -3.19 2.58 -18.84
CA LYS A 99 -3.74 2.05 -20.10
C LYS A 99 -3.32 2.88 -21.31
N PHE A 100 -3.35 4.18 -21.16
CA PHE A 100 -2.93 5.09 -22.22
C PHE A 100 -1.47 4.91 -22.60
N GLN A 101 -0.62 4.61 -21.62
CA GLN A 101 0.82 4.37 -21.82
C GLN A 101 1.15 2.93 -22.25
N GLY A 102 0.14 2.10 -22.47
CA GLY A 102 0.34 0.75 -22.99
C GLY A 102 0.35 -0.38 -21.95
N ALA A 103 0.00 -0.10 -20.71
CA ALA A 103 -0.16 -1.14 -19.71
C ALA A 103 -1.34 -2.06 -20.02
N SER A 104 -1.17 -3.35 -19.79
CA SER A 104 -2.18 -4.38 -20.03
C SER A 104 -2.32 -5.32 -18.83
N SER A 105 -3.43 -6.04 -18.78
CA SER A 105 -3.69 -7.01 -17.70
C SER A 105 -3.55 -6.38 -16.31
N ILE A 106 -4.15 -5.21 -16.10
CA ILE A 106 -4.06 -4.49 -14.84
C ILE A 106 -4.91 -5.19 -13.78
N LEU A 107 -4.26 -5.62 -12.70
CA LEU A 107 -4.91 -6.27 -11.56
C LEU A 107 -4.76 -5.39 -10.33
N VAL A 108 -5.81 -5.34 -9.52
CA VAL A 108 -5.81 -4.61 -8.26
C VAL A 108 -6.27 -5.52 -7.16
N LEU A 109 -5.45 -5.66 -6.14
CA LEU A 109 -5.70 -6.55 -5.03
C LEU A 109 -5.83 -5.76 -3.73
N PRO A 110 -6.79 -6.14 -2.86
CA PRO A 110 -6.86 -5.55 -1.53
C PRO A 110 -5.66 -5.99 -0.71
N ILE A 111 -5.23 -5.13 0.20
CA ILE A 111 -4.16 -5.42 1.15
C ILE A 111 -4.79 -5.59 2.52
N GLU A 112 -4.56 -6.72 3.17
CA GLU A 112 -5.10 -6.96 4.51
C GLU A 112 -4.29 -6.25 5.60
N LYS A 113 -2.97 -6.22 5.44
CA LYS A 113 -2.05 -5.62 6.41
C LYS A 113 -0.87 -5.01 5.67
N LEU A 114 -0.46 -3.83 6.08
CA LEU A 114 0.71 -3.14 5.56
C LEU A 114 1.55 -2.67 6.74
N ALA A 115 2.73 -3.24 6.91
CA ALA A 115 3.66 -2.88 7.97
C ALA A 115 4.92 -2.24 7.37
N HIS A 116 5.27 -1.10 7.89
CA HIS A 116 6.49 -0.39 7.50
C HIS A 116 7.64 -0.64 8.47
#